data_591d9783fc12ddf959b4154b303dc003
#
_entry.id   591d9783fc12ddf959b4154b303dc003
#
_cell.length_a   1.000
_cell.length_b   1.000
_cell.length_c   1.000
_cell.angle_alpha   90.00
_cell.angle_beta   90.00
_cell.angle_gamma   90.00
#
_symmetry.space_group_name_H-M   'P 1'
#
loop_
_entity.id
_entity.type
_entity.pdbx_description
1 polymer ?
#
loop_
_entity_poly.entity_id
_entity_poly.type
_entity_poly.pdbx_seq_one_letter_code
_entity_poly.pdbx_strand_id
1 'polypeptide(L)'
;RKALLHKVRITGDHYNYLNYGRIERAPNEKERKQLDKEGRFKVNTVEGFPRFWDGDYWNFKIDELIANNSCNLCKAKARRKGFSYKRGSQAANTINANKNVTVTLAADQMDYLTEKGATSYMVKVNLDWYEDKTYWRRGYLSENFDKGIELGYKKSKEGQKAFGFRSKLLSVAIGKNESAAVGKKAIETDFEEAGKCFGENTGFIMSDGQIKFVQDIKVGDKLMGPDGNPRTVLATINGEDDLYEVTPLNGESHVVNSKHDIYMIYRKSYGNICKPITMTAPDYINMIKEHPRWKDNHALIKTCIDFDKKNVKIEPYVFGLWIGDGDKDTCRFTNEDSEVIDYLKEYSKNNNLDYSIADTNSNAKRITLVKCEDASDNWFRQELFNMGVL
;
A
#
# COMPACT_ATOMS: atom_id res chain seq x y z
N ARG A 1 4.43 9.91 -36.53
CA ARG A 1 3.76 8.72 -37.15
C ARG A 1 4.54 8.18 -38.36
N LYS A 2 4.97 9.00 -39.32
CA LYS A 2 5.76 8.53 -40.50
C LYS A 2 7.17 8.07 -40.16
N ALA A 3 7.83 8.63 -39.17
CA ALA A 3 9.19 8.24 -38.79
C ALA A 3 9.30 6.86 -38.12
N LEU A 4 8.26 6.44 -37.38
CA LEU A 4 8.20 5.12 -36.76
C LEU A 4 7.84 3.99 -37.74
N LEU A 5 7.26 4.30 -38.88
CA LEU A 5 6.96 3.31 -39.92
C LEU A 5 8.20 2.72 -40.61
N HIS A 6 9.37 3.33 -40.42
CA HIS A 6 10.62 2.83 -40.97
C HIS A 6 11.34 1.91 -39.97
N LYS A 7 11.05 0.60 -40.04
CA LYS A 7 11.83 -0.50 -39.45
C LYS A 7 11.69 -0.78 -37.96
N VAL A 8 10.55 -0.43 -37.35
CA VAL A 8 10.26 -0.91 -36.00
C VAL A 8 9.68 -2.32 -36.08
N ARG A 9 10.41 -3.30 -35.56
CA ARG A 9 9.91 -4.68 -35.44
C ARG A 9 9.01 -4.78 -34.23
N ILE A 10 7.72 -5.03 -34.48
CA ILE A 10 6.72 -5.33 -33.46
C ILE A 10 6.61 -6.84 -33.36
N THR A 11 6.87 -7.38 -32.17
CA THR A 11 6.88 -8.83 -31.92
C THR A 11 6.22 -9.14 -30.59
N GLY A 12 5.98 -10.43 -30.36
CA GLY A 12 5.52 -10.92 -29.07
C GLY A 12 4.16 -10.33 -28.65
N ASP A 13 4.09 -9.91 -27.42
CA ASP A 13 2.86 -9.42 -26.80
C ASP A 13 2.33 -8.14 -27.43
N HIS A 14 3.21 -7.25 -27.91
CA HIS A 14 2.74 -6.04 -28.62
C HIS A 14 2.05 -6.38 -29.93
N TYR A 15 2.60 -7.35 -30.69
CA TYR A 15 1.97 -7.84 -31.90
C TYR A 15 0.59 -8.47 -31.58
N ASN A 16 0.54 -9.29 -30.53
CA ASN A 16 -0.71 -9.90 -30.07
C ASN A 16 -1.74 -8.81 -29.67
N TYR A 17 -1.32 -7.83 -28.89
CA TYR A 17 -2.17 -6.73 -28.46
C TYR A 17 -2.79 -5.98 -29.62
N LEU A 18 -2.00 -5.60 -30.63
CA LEU A 18 -2.48 -4.84 -31.79
C LEU A 18 -3.40 -5.62 -32.71
N ASN A 19 -3.18 -6.92 -32.87
CA ASN A 19 -3.87 -7.75 -33.87
C ASN A 19 -4.98 -8.62 -33.29
N TYR A 20 -4.92 -8.93 -31.99
CA TYR A 20 -5.84 -9.85 -31.33
C TYR A 20 -6.37 -9.31 -30.01
N GLY A 21 -5.79 -8.24 -29.47
CA GLY A 21 -6.25 -7.62 -28.23
C GLY A 21 -7.59 -6.90 -28.42
N ARG A 22 -8.47 -7.00 -27.44
CA ARG A 22 -9.76 -6.30 -27.40
C ARG A 22 -9.73 -5.25 -26.30
N ILE A 23 -10.14 -4.03 -26.65
CA ILE A 23 -10.19 -2.91 -25.70
C ILE A 23 -11.48 -2.11 -25.91
N GLU A 24 -11.92 -1.43 -24.86
CA GLU A 24 -12.89 -0.35 -24.99
C GLU A 24 -12.16 0.93 -25.42
N ARG A 25 -12.60 1.54 -26.51
CA ARG A 25 -12.02 2.76 -27.07
C ARG A 25 -13.07 3.68 -27.64
N ALA A 26 -12.71 4.92 -27.85
CA ALA A 26 -13.58 5.83 -28.61
C ALA A 26 -13.84 5.27 -30.03
N PRO A 27 -15.09 5.36 -30.52
CA PRO A 27 -15.39 4.96 -31.88
C PRO A 27 -14.59 5.79 -32.91
N ASN A 28 -14.20 5.15 -33.99
CA ASN A 28 -13.64 5.87 -35.14
C ASN A 28 -14.71 6.59 -35.93
N GLU A 29 -14.32 7.38 -36.94
CA GLU A 29 -15.28 8.14 -37.73
C GLU A 29 -16.36 7.27 -38.43
N LYS A 30 -15.96 6.10 -38.91
CA LYS A 30 -16.90 5.17 -39.57
C LYS A 30 -17.89 4.57 -38.57
N GLU A 31 -17.39 4.13 -37.45
CA GLU A 31 -18.17 3.59 -36.34
C GLU A 31 -19.10 4.67 -35.76
N ARG A 32 -18.61 5.91 -35.61
CA ARG A 32 -19.44 7.04 -35.16
C ARG A 32 -20.60 7.30 -36.14
N LYS A 33 -20.30 7.36 -37.41
CA LYS A 33 -21.34 7.55 -38.46
C LYS A 33 -22.37 6.41 -38.46
N GLN A 34 -21.94 5.20 -38.15
CA GLN A 34 -22.85 4.07 -38.04
C GLN A 34 -23.72 4.15 -36.79
N LEU A 35 -23.13 4.45 -35.64
CA LEU A 35 -23.84 4.67 -34.36
C LEU A 35 -24.86 5.80 -34.48
N ASP A 36 -24.51 6.87 -35.17
CA ASP A 36 -25.39 8.01 -35.39
C ASP A 36 -26.59 7.61 -36.32
N LYS A 37 -26.34 6.79 -37.33
CA LYS A 37 -27.42 6.23 -38.17
C LYS A 37 -28.36 5.28 -37.41
N GLU A 38 -27.82 4.58 -36.41
CA GLU A 38 -28.58 3.68 -35.51
C GLU A 38 -29.27 4.44 -34.38
N GLY A 39 -29.18 5.77 -34.32
CA GLY A 39 -29.74 6.59 -33.22
C GLY A 39 -28.99 6.47 -31.87
N ARG A 40 -27.81 5.90 -31.88
CA ARG A 40 -27.00 5.63 -30.68
C ARG A 40 -26.01 6.75 -30.37
N PHE A 41 -26.48 7.98 -30.30
CA PHE A 41 -25.66 9.19 -30.13
C PHE A 41 -24.87 9.24 -28.81
N LYS A 42 -25.36 8.58 -27.74
CA LYS A 42 -24.76 8.61 -26.42
C LYS A 42 -23.66 7.57 -26.21
N VAL A 43 -23.34 6.74 -27.20
CA VAL A 43 -22.29 5.72 -27.07
C VAL A 43 -20.93 6.35 -27.22
N ASN A 44 -20.21 6.48 -26.11
CA ASN A 44 -18.88 7.10 -26.07
C ASN A 44 -17.73 6.10 -26.27
N THR A 45 -17.97 4.82 -26.04
CA THR A 45 -16.97 3.76 -26.20
C THR A 45 -17.52 2.58 -26.97
N VAL A 46 -16.66 1.95 -27.76
CA VAL A 46 -16.94 0.70 -28.50
C VAL A 46 -15.82 -0.29 -28.22
N GLU A 47 -16.15 -1.56 -28.24
CA GLU A 47 -15.15 -2.61 -28.22
C GLU A 47 -14.47 -2.72 -29.58
N GLY A 48 -13.15 -2.84 -29.57
CA GLY A 48 -12.39 -2.92 -30.82
C GLY A 48 -10.92 -3.23 -30.60
N PHE A 49 -10.17 -3.28 -31.70
CA PHE A 49 -8.73 -3.44 -31.62
C PHE A 49 -8.05 -2.15 -31.17
N PRO A 50 -6.96 -2.24 -30.39
CA PRO A 50 -6.15 -1.09 -30.07
C PRO A 50 -5.51 -0.49 -31.32
N ARG A 51 -5.20 0.80 -31.25
CA ARG A 51 -4.41 1.48 -32.27
C ARG A 51 -2.97 1.54 -31.82
N PHE A 52 -2.04 1.51 -32.77
CA PHE A 52 -0.63 1.72 -32.45
C PHE A 52 -0.43 3.10 -31.81
N TRP A 53 0.26 3.09 -30.68
CA TRP A 53 0.67 4.26 -29.92
C TRP A 53 2.10 4.06 -29.41
N ASP A 54 2.93 5.10 -29.52
CA ASP A 54 4.34 5.03 -29.14
C ASP A 54 4.55 4.63 -27.68
N GLY A 55 3.69 5.11 -26.78
CA GLY A 55 3.72 4.74 -25.39
C GLY A 55 3.44 3.25 -25.15
N ASP A 56 2.60 2.61 -25.96
CA ASP A 56 2.36 1.16 -25.91
C ASP A 56 3.59 0.40 -26.42
N TYR A 57 4.22 0.88 -27.49
CA TYR A 57 5.44 0.28 -28.02
C TYR A 57 6.54 0.22 -26.95
N TRP A 58 6.81 1.34 -26.28
CA TRP A 58 7.82 1.38 -25.23
C TRP A 58 7.44 0.53 -24.02
N ASN A 59 6.16 0.52 -23.64
CA ASN A 59 5.68 -0.34 -22.55
C ASN A 59 6.00 -1.82 -22.81
N PHE A 60 5.62 -2.34 -23.97
CA PHE A 60 5.89 -3.73 -24.34
C PHE A 60 7.38 -4.04 -24.52
N LYS A 61 8.17 -3.08 -25.01
CA LYS A 61 9.62 -3.23 -25.15
C LYS A 61 10.33 -3.30 -23.80
N ILE A 62 9.90 -2.52 -22.84
CA ILE A 62 10.43 -2.59 -21.47
C ILE A 62 10.08 -3.93 -20.83
N ASP A 63 8.84 -4.41 -20.99
CA ASP A 63 8.42 -5.72 -20.49
C ASP A 63 9.28 -6.84 -21.07
N GLU A 64 9.47 -6.85 -22.38
CA GLU A 64 10.31 -7.83 -23.08
C GLU A 64 11.76 -7.80 -22.57
N LEU A 65 12.33 -6.60 -22.40
CA LEU A 65 13.70 -6.42 -21.91
C LEU A 65 13.85 -6.95 -20.48
N ILE A 66 12.91 -6.60 -19.59
CA ILE A 66 12.94 -7.00 -18.19
C ILE A 66 12.75 -8.52 -18.05
N ALA A 67 11.80 -9.10 -18.79
CA ALA A 67 11.57 -10.54 -18.81
C ALA A 67 12.81 -11.31 -19.29
N ASN A 68 13.48 -10.84 -20.34
CA ASN A 68 14.70 -11.46 -20.87
C ASN A 68 15.88 -11.39 -19.90
N ASN A 69 15.89 -10.44 -18.97
CA ASN A 69 16.91 -10.31 -17.93
C ASN A 69 16.50 -10.88 -16.58
N SER A 70 15.33 -11.55 -16.49
CA SER A 70 14.80 -12.13 -15.26
C SER A 70 14.70 -11.14 -14.09
N CYS A 71 14.35 -9.91 -14.39
CA CYS A 71 14.22 -8.83 -13.42
C CYS A 71 12.75 -8.57 -13.04
N ASN A 72 12.53 -7.96 -11.89
CA ASN A 72 11.22 -7.44 -11.51
C ASN A 72 11.04 -6.01 -12.05
N LEU A 73 9.79 -5.66 -12.37
CA LEU A 73 9.45 -4.36 -12.91
C LEU A 73 8.32 -3.72 -12.10
N CYS A 74 8.57 -2.52 -11.62
CA CYS A 74 7.53 -1.64 -11.09
C CYS A 74 7.23 -0.55 -12.12
N LYS A 75 5.93 -0.37 -12.45
CA LYS A 75 5.47 0.63 -13.41
C LYS A 75 4.60 1.68 -12.70
N ALA A 76 5.10 2.89 -12.59
CA ALA A 76 4.26 4.04 -12.29
C ALA A 76 3.46 4.43 -13.54
N LYS A 77 2.16 4.60 -13.40
CA LYS A 77 1.26 4.92 -14.53
C LYS A 77 0.31 6.06 -14.18
N ALA A 78 0.06 6.94 -15.14
CA ALA A 78 -1.07 7.86 -15.04
C ALA A 78 -2.38 7.09 -15.21
N ARG A 79 -3.43 7.53 -14.49
CA ARG A 79 -4.78 6.95 -14.55
C ARG A 79 -5.31 6.93 -16.00
N ARG A 80 -6.08 5.91 -16.37
CA ARG A 80 -6.74 5.75 -17.68
C ARG A 80 -5.80 5.61 -18.90
N LYS A 81 -4.60 5.08 -18.72
CA LYS A 81 -3.66 4.79 -19.83
C LYS A 81 -3.78 3.37 -20.39
N GLY A 82 -4.85 2.65 -20.09
CA GLY A 82 -5.13 1.34 -20.66
C GLY A 82 -4.18 0.22 -20.24
N PHE A 83 -3.55 0.32 -19.07
CA PHE A 83 -2.61 -0.71 -18.60
C PHE A 83 -3.30 -2.05 -18.35
N SER A 84 -4.49 -2.07 -17.74
CA SER A 84 -5.25 -3.31 -17.51
C SER A 84 -5.60 -4.01 -18.82
N TYR A 85 -5.91 -3.25 -19.88
CA TYR A 85 -6.14 -3.80 -21.22
C TYR A 85 -4.88 -4.44 -21.81
N LYS A 86 -3.73 -3.75 -21.72
CA LYS A 86 -2.43 -4.28 -22.17
C LYS A 86 -2.07 -5.54 -21.41
N ARG A 87 -2.18 -5.47 -20.09
CA ARG A 87 -1.82 -6.58 -19.22
C ARG A 87 -2.76 -7.78 -19.40
N GLY A 88 -4.07 -7.54 -19.51
CA GLY A 88 -5.05 -8.58 -19.82
C GLY A 88 -4.75 -9.28 -21.15
N SER A 89 -4.36 -8.53 -22.19
CA SER A 89 -3.94 -9.10 -23.48
C SER A 89 -2.63 -9.91 -23.38
N GLN A 90 -1.63 -9.42 -22.60
CA GLN A 90 -0.39 -10.17 -22.36
C GLN A 90 -0.67 -11.48 -21.64
N ALA A 91 -1.38 -11.44 -20.52
CA ALA A 91 -1.71 -12.63 -19.74
C ALA A 91 -2.52 -13.64 -20.57
N ALA A 92 -3.51 -13.20 -21.35
CA ALA A 92 -4.26 -14.04 -22.28
C ALA A 92 -3.34 -14.69 -23.32
N ASN A 93 -2.40 -13.94 -23.90
CA ASN A 93 -1.43 -14.46 -24.83
C ASN A 93 -0.51 -15.48 -24.17
N THR A 94 0.02 -15.17 -23.01
CA THR A 94 0.95 -16.03 -22.26
C THR A 94 0.35 -17.40 -21.99
N ILE A 95 -0.87 -17.45 -21.41
CA ILE A 95 -1.52 -18.72 -21.08
C ILE A 95 -2.05 -19.48 -22.31
N ASN A 96 -2.39 -18.77 -23.39
CA ASN A 96 -2.88 -19.38 -24.62
C ASN A 96 -1.76 -19.86 -25.57
N ALA A 97 -0.56 -19.25 -25.49
CA ALA A 97 0.58 -19.62 -26.33
C ALA A 97 1.50 -20.66 -25.67
N ASN A 98 1.50 -20.77 -24.33
CA ASN A 98 2.44 -21.61 -23.60
C ASN A 98 1.70 -22.72 -22.83
N LYS A 99 2.33 -23.88 -22.76
CA LYS A 99 1.80 -25.10 -22.12
C LYS A 99 2.24 -25.20 -20.68
N ASN A 100 1.34 -25.60 -19.77
CA ASN A 100 1.64 -25.80 -18.35
C ASN A 100 2.19 -24.57 -17.63
N VAL A 101 1.78 -23.38 -18.02
CA VAL A 101 2.19 -22.14 -17.38
C VAL A 101 1.09 -21.60 -16.47
N THR A 102 1.49 -20.87 -15.46
CA THR A 102 0.57 -20.16 -14.58
C THR A 102 0.94 -18.68 -14.59
N VAL A 103 -0.04 -17.83 -14.79
CA VAL A 103 0.05 -16.38 -14.58
C VAL A 103 -0.80 -16.05 -13.36
N THR A 104 -0.26 -15.29 -12.42
CA THR A 104 -0.99 -14.82 -11.25
C THR A 104 -1.22 -13.32 -11.37
N LEU A 105 -2.47 -12.91 -11.24
CA LEU A 105 -2.86 -11.51 -11.09
C LEU A 105 -3.30 -11.29 -9.64
N ALA A 106 -2.69 -10.35 -8.97
CA ALA A 106 -2.94 -10.06 -7.58
C ALA A 106 -3.35 -8.61 -7.41
N ALA A 107 -4.33 -8.35 -6.55
CA ALA A 107 -4.73 -7.02 -6.14
C ALA A 107 -5.16 -7.04 -4.68
N ASP A 108 -5.33 -5.88 -4.08
CA ASP A 108 -5.82 -5.78 -2.71
C ASP A 108 -7.22 -6.41 -2.57
N GLN A 109 -8.13 -6.11 -3.50
CA GLN A 109 -9.48 -6.65 -3.54
C GLN A 109 -9.74 -7.36 -4.87
N MET A 110 -10.59 -8.38 -4.85
CA MET A 110 -10.93 -9.16 -6.05
C MET A 110 -11.60 -8.29 -7.12
N ASP A 111 -12.40 -7.32 -6.73
CA ASP A 111 -13.12 -6.43 -7.64
C ASP A 111 -12.17 -5.64 -8.54
N TYR A 112 -10.98 -5.27 -8.03
CA TYR A 112 -9.95 -4.60 -8.85
C TYR A 112 -9.39 -5.47 -9.98
N LEU A 113 -9.62 -6.78 -9.93
CA LEU A 113 -9.23 -7.72 -10.98
C LEU A 113 -10.40 -8.13 -11.86
N THR A 114 -11.63 -8.19 -11.31
CA THR A 114 -12.78 -8.84 -11.97
C THR A 114 -13.86 -7.87 -12.47
N GLU A 115 -13.88 -6.64 -11.99
CA GLU A 115 -14.80 -5.62 -12.53
C GLU A 115 -14.58 -5.34 -14.02
N LYS A 116 -15.60 -4.84 -14.68
CA LYS A 116 -15.55 -4.49 -16.10
C LYS A 116 -14.40 -3.55 -16.41
N GLY A 117 -13.48 -3.98 -17.28
CA GLY A 117 -12.27 -3.24 -17.64
C GLY A 117 -11.06 -3.52 -16.76
N ALA A 118 -11.20 -4.29 -15.71
CA ALA A 118 -10.09 -4.76 -14.87
C ALA A 118 -9.28 -5.87 -15.57
N THR A 119 -8.11 -6.19 -15.03
CA THR A 119 -7.13 -7.03 -15.74
C THR A 119 -7.62 -8.46 -15.99
N SER A 120 -8.18 -9.16 -15.00
CA SER A 120 -8.72 -10.52 -15.19
C SER A 120 -9.95 -10.54 -16.09
N TYR A 121 -10.83 -9.53 -15.97
CA TYR A 121 -11.95 -9.35 -16.90
C TYR A 121 -11.44 -9.22 -18.34
N MET A 122 -10.37 -8.46 -18.57
CA MET A 122 -9.80 -8.28 -19.91
C MET A 122 -9.11 -9.53 -20.44
N VAL A 123 -8.56 -10.39 -19.58
CA VAL A 123 -8.09 -11.73 -19.98
C VAL A 123 -9.24 -12.53 -20.57
N LYS A 124 -10.38 -12.56 -19.86
CA LYS A 124 -11.58 -13.25 -20.34
C LYS A 124 -12.04 -12.72 -21.68
N VAL A 125 -12.22 -11.42 -21.82
CA VAL A 125 -12.65 -10.78 -23.09
C VAL A 125 -11.76 -11.17 -24.26
N ASN A 126 -10.43 -11.24 -24.05
CA ASN A 126 -9.51 -11.68 -25.09
C ASN A 126 -9.63 -13.17 -25.40
N LEU A 127 -9.78 -14.04 -24.39
CA LEU A 127 -9.95 -15.47 -24.60
C LEU A 127 -11.28 -15.79 -25.29
N ASP A 128 -12.38 -15.15 -24.90
CA ASP A 128 -13.69 -15.29 -25.57
C ASP A 128 -13.58 -14.91 -27.05
N TRP A 129 -12.91 -13.80 -27.33
CA TRP A 129 -12.69 -13.40 -28.71
C TRP A 129 -11.81 -14.38 -29.48
N TYR A 130 -10.78 -14.98 -28.86
CA TYR A 130 -9.97 -16.04 -29.48
C TYR A 130 -10.83 -17.26 -29.82
N GLU A 131 -11.70 -17.68 -28.90
CA GLU A 131 -12.61 -18.82 -29.10
C GLU A 131 -13.58 -18.57 -30.26
N ASP A 132 -14.21 -17.40 -30.29
CA ASP A 132 -15.23 -17.07 -31.28
C ASP A 132 -14.66 -16.78 -32.68
N LYS A 133 -13.50 -16.14 -32.77
CA LYS A 133 -13.02 -15.51 -34.01
C LYS A 133 -11.76 -16.15 -34.58
N THR A 134 -11.12 -17.08 -33.83
CA THR A 134 -9.95 -17.77 -34.32
C THR A 134 -10.11 -19.28 -34.20
N TYR A 135 -9.66 -20.04 -35.21
CA TYR A 135 -9.69 -21.50 -35.15
C TYR A 135 -8.43 -22.09 -34.50
N TRP A 136 -7.42 -21.32 -34.28
CA TRP A 136 -6.09 -21.72 -33.81
C TRP A 136 -5.74 -21.20 -32.40
N ARG A 137 -6.54 -20.29 -31.86
CA ARG A 137 -6.42 -19.78 -30.51
C ARG A 137 -7.69 -20.11 -29.71
N ARG A 138 -7.78 -21.36 -29.26
CA ARG A 138 -8.96 -21.86 -28.56
C ARG A 138 -8.59 -22.60 -27.32
N GLY A 139 -9.59 -22.93 -26.57
CA GLY A 139 -9.55 -24.03 -25.66
C GLY A 139 -9.33 -23.64 -24.24
N TYR A 140 -10.18 -22.79 -23.72
CA TYR A 140 -10.31 -22.79 -22.29
C TYR A 140 -11.43 -23.70 -21.82
N LEU A 141 -11.23 -24.25 -20.64
CA LEU A 141 -12.01 -25.34 -20.09
C LEU A 141 -12.98 -24.86 -19.02
N SER A 142 -12.52 -23.97 -18.17
CA SER A 142 -13.27 -23.48 -17.04
C SER A 142 -12.97 -22.02 -16.78
N GLU A 143 -14.00 -21.33 -16.37
CA GLU A 143 -13.95 -19.97 -15.94
C GLU A 143 -14.60 -19.85 -14.58
N ASN A 144 -13.84 -19.34 -13.62
CA ASN A 144 -14.34 -18.89 -12.34
C ASN A 144 -13.40 -17.78 -11.87
N PHE A 145 -13.86 -16.55 -11.85
CA PHE A 145 -13.04 -15.42 -11.45
C PHE A 145 -12.48 -15.54 -10.03
N ASP A 146 -13.21 -16.19 -9.14
CA ASP A 146 -12.75 -16.44 -7.76
C ASP A 146 -11.61 -17.48 -7.70
N LYS A 147 -11.52 -18.36 -8.70
CA LYS A 147 -10.54 -19.43 -8.77
C LYS A 147 -9.57 -19.32 -9.94
N GLY A 148 -9.90 -18.48 -10.92
CA GLY A 148 -9.12 -18.27 -12.13
C GLY A 148 -9.65 -19.02 -13.36
N ILE A 149 -8.85 -19.05 -14.40
CA ILE A 149 -9.14 -19.65 -15.70
C ILE A 149 -8.14 -20.77 -15.93
N GLU A 150 -8.59 -21.94 -16.40
CA GLU A 150 -7.73 -23.05 -16.81
C GLU A 150 -8.00 -23.43 -18.27
N LEU A 151 -6.94 -23.51 -19.09
CA LEU A 151 -6.99 -23.90 -20.48
C LEU A 151 -6.72 -25.39 -20.64
N GLY A 152 -7.56 -26.08 -21.41
CA GLY A 152 -7.37 -27.50 -21.67
C GLY A 152 -8.67 -28.23 -21.94
N TYR A 153 -8.68 -29.54 -21.72
CA TYR A 153 -9.84 -30.40 -21.93
C TYR A 153 -10.09 -31.23 -20.68
N LYS A 154 -11.34 -31.32 -20.25
CA LYS A 154 -11.79 -32.21 -19.18
C LYS A 154 -12.03 -33.60 -19.76
N LYS A 155 -11.62 -34.63 -19.08
CA LYS A 155 -12.10 -35.99 -19.37
C LYS A 155 -13.49 -36.18 -18.75
N SER A 156 -14.33 -36.99 -19.39
CA SER A 156 -15.74 -37.19 -19.06
C SER A 156 -16.01 -37.89 -17.72
N LYS A 157 -14.99 -38.34 -17.00
CA LYS A 157 -15.13 -39.04 -15.71
C LYS A 157 -14.58 -38.18 -14.58
N GLU A 158 -15.33 -38.11 -13.50
CA GLU A 158 -14.96 -37.45 -12.25
C GLU A 158 -13.62 -37.97 -11.72
N GLY A 159 -12.75 -37.05 -11.28
CA GLY A 159 -11.42 -37.39 -10.74
C GLY A 159 -10.27 -37.49 -11.76
N GLN A 160 -10.53 -37.35 -13.07
CA GLN A 160 -9.45 -37.40 -14.08
C GLN A 160 -8.85 -35.99 -14.29
N LYS A 161 -7.50 -35.93 -14.31
CA LYS A 161 -6.76 -34.69 -14.57
C LYS A 161 -7.09 -34.13 -15.96
N ALA A 162 -7.25 -32.82 -16.04
CA ALA A 162 -7.35 -32.11 -17.32
C ALA A 162 -6.12 -32.40 -18.20
N PHE A 163 -6.31 -32.42 -19.50
CA PHE A 163 -5.24 -32.61 -20.47
C PHE A 163 -5.23 -31.49 -21.50
N GLY A 164 -4.22 -31.45 -22.35
CA GLY A 164 -4.04 -30.34 -23.30
C GLY A 164 -3.08 -29.28 -22.77
N PHE A 165 -3.42 -28.02 -22.89
CA PHE A 165 -2.53 -26.90 -22.54
C PHE A 165 -2.25 -26.83 -21.04
N ARG A 166 -3.26 -26.98 -20.19
CA ARG A 166 -3.18 -26.93 -18.72
C ARG A 166 -2.56 -25.63 -18.18
N SER A 167 -2.60 -24.58 -18.96
CA SER A 167 -2.15 -23.25 -18.54
C SER A 167 -3.25 -22.56 -17.74
N LYS A 168 -2.87 -21.74 -16.77
CA LYS A 168 -3.79 -21.16 -15.79
C LYS A 168 -3.58 -19.67 -15.62
N LEU A 169 -4.68 -18.97 -15.43
CA LEU A 169 -4.72 -17.67 -14.80
C LEU A 169 -5.25 -17.82 -13.38
N LEU A 170 -4.57 -17.26 -12.42
CA LEU A 170 -5.03 -17.19 -11.03
C LEU A 170 -5.27 -15.74 -10.68
N SER A 171 -6.48 -15.42 -10.21
CA SER A 171 -6.81 -14.13 -9.63
C SER A 171 -6.76 -14.24 -8.10
N VAL A 172 -6.03 -13.34 -7.44
CA VAL A 172 -5.76 -13.42 -6.00
C VAL A 172 -6.01 -12.08 -5.33
N ALA A 173 -6.93 -12.05 -4.37
CA ALA A 173 -7.07 -10.92 -3.46
C ALA A 173 -6.13 -11.06 -2.28
N ILE A 174 -5.27 -10.04 -2.04
CA ILE A 174 -4.23 -10.07 -0.99
C ILE A 174 -4.69 -9.41 0.31
N GLY A 175 -5.70 -8.52 0.29
CA GLY A 175 -6.07 -7.64 1.39
C GLY A 175 -6.41 -8.27 2.74
N LYS A 176 -6.66 -9.60 2.79
CA LYS A 176 -6.89 -10.34 4.04
C LYS A 176 -5.90 -11.49 4.26
N ASN A 177 -5.04 -11.77 3.28
CA ASN A 177 -4.08 -12.86 3.36
C ASN A 177 -2.85 -12.52 2.52
N GLU A 178 -1.88 -11.91 3.16
CA GLU A 178 -0.61 -11.49 2.55
C GLU A 178 0.15 -12.64 1.88
N SER A 179 -0.07 -13.86 2.33
CA SER A 179 0.54 -15.07 1.76
C SER A 179 -0.25 -15.67 0.59
N ALA A 180 -1.40 -15.11 0.21
CA ALA A 180 -2.27 -15.72 -0.79
C ALA A 180 -1.60 -15.86 -2.17
N ALA A 181 -0.70 -14.96 -2.53
CA ALA A 181 0.09 -15.00 -3.76
C ALA A 181 1.41 -15.77 -3.60
N VAL A 182 1.86 -16.02 -2.36
CA VAL A 182 3.13 -16.69 -2.06
C VAL A 182 2.99 -18.20 -2.24
N GLY A 183 4.04 -18.84 -2.77
CA GLY A 183 4.10 -20.31 -2.94
C GLY A 183 3.37 -20.86 -4.17
N LYS A 184 2.72 -20.01 -4.97
CA LYS A 184 2.16 -20.41 -6.25
C LYS A 184 3.26 -20.33 -7.31
N LYS A 185 3.57 -21.50 -7.91
CA LYS A 185 4.53 -21.58 -9.02
C LYS A 185 3.93 -20.91 -10.26
N ALA A 186 4.15 -19.62 -10.40
CA ALA A 186 3.77 -18.84 -11.55
C ALA A 186 5.02 -18.43 -12.33
N ILE A 187 4.93 -18.36 -13.66
CA ILE A 187 6.00 -17.80 -14.50
C ILE A 187 5.98 -16.27 -14.42
N GLU A 188 4.85 -15.72 -14.01
CA GLU A 188 4.62 -14.29 -13.94
C GLU A 188 3.59 -13.97 -12.85
N THR A 189 3.89 -12.99 -12.02
CA THR A 189 2.96 -12.49 -11.00
C THR A 189 2.88 -10.98 -11.12
N ASP A 190 1.68 -10.47 -11.30
CA ASP A 190 1.40 -9.03 -11.39
C ASP A 190 0.57 -8.56 -10.24
N PHE A 191 0.95 -7.41 -9.72
CA PHE A 191 0.20 -6.69 -8.71
C PHE A 191 -0.46 -5.47 -9.37
N GLU A 192 -1.79 -5.48 -9.40
CA GLU A 192 -2.60 -4.35 -9.88
C GLU A 192 -2.95 -3.45 -8.70
N GLU A 193 -2.93 -2.14 -8.93
CA GLU A 193 -3.28 -1.15 -7.91
C GLU A 193 -2.43 -1.21 -6.61
N ALA A 194 -1.14 -1.54 -6.72
CA ALA A 194 -0.18 -1.51 -5.61
C ALA A 194 0.12 -0.08 -5.06
N GLY A 195 -0.61 0.91 -5.51
CA GLY A 195 -0.32 2.33 -5.31
C GLY A 195 -0.97 2.97 -4.07
N LYS A 196 -1.20 2.23 -2.99
CA LYS A 196 -1.58 2.81 -1.69
C LYS A 196 -0.32 3.30 -1.00
N CYS A 197 -0.12 4.62 -0.98
CA CYS A 197 1.09 5.22 -0.45
C CYS A 197 0.77 6.22 0.66
N PHE A 198 1.73 6.41 1.56
CA PHE A 198 1.75 7.51 2.52
C PHE A 198 2.53 8.69 1.93
N GLY A 199 2.20 9.89 2.38
CA GLY A 199 2.98 11.08 2.05
C GLY A 199 4.37 11.07 2.69
N GLU A 200 5.31 11.77 2.07
CA GLU A 200 6.64 11.98 2.62
C GLU A 200 6.58 12.50 4.06
N ASN A 201 7.54 12.12 4.89
CA ASN A 201 7.64 12.43 6.31
C ASN A 201 6.52 11.85 7.20
N THR A 202 5.71 10.92 6.69
CA THR A 202 4.81 10.14 7.56
C THR A 202 5.64 9.17 8.42
N GLY A 203 5.51 9.28 9.75
CA GLY A 203 6.24 8.45 10.70
C GLY A 203 5.59 7.08 10.91
N PHE A 204 6.40 6.04 10.94
CA PHE A 204 6.01 4.68 11.24
C PHE A 204 6.70 4.16 12.49
N ILE A 205 5.93 3.52 13.36
CA ILE A 205 6.47 2.86 14.54
C ILE A 205 7.12 1.54 14.11
N MET A 206 8.40 1.41 14.37
CA MET A 206 9.17 0.18 14.13
C MET A 206 8.96 -0.82 15.27
N SER A 207 9.26 -2.09 15.02
CA SER A 207 9.10 -3.15 16.03
C SER A 207 9.97 -2.96 17.27
N ASP A 208 11.03 -2.15 17.19
CA ASP A 208 11.90 -1.79 18.30
C ASP A 208 11.46 -0.54 19.07
N GLY A 209 10.34 0.07 18.66
CA GLY A 209 9.78 1.28 19.24
C GLY A 209 10.32 2.59 18.67
N GLN A 210 11.25 2.55 17.71
CA GLN A 210 11.70 3.76 17.02
C GLN A 210 10.65 4.25 16.01
N ILE A 211 10.69 5.53 15.68
CA ILE A 211 9.91 6.10 14.59
C ILE A 211 10.82 6.29 13.39
N LYS A 212 10.40 5.79 12.22
CA LYS A 212 11.11 5.93 10.96
C LYS A 212 10.18 6.53 9.92
N PHE A 213 10.66 7.50 9.15
CA PHE A 213 9.85 8.09 8.09
C PHE A 213 9.65 7.14 6.92
N VAL A 214 8.50 7.23 6.26
CA VAL A 214 8.11 6.33 5.16
C VAL A 214 9.15 6.22 4.07
N GLN A 215 9.79 7.32 3.68
CA GLN A 215 10.83 7.37 2.64
C GLN A 215 12.13 6.66 3.04
N ASP A 216 12.38 6.47 4.34
CA ASP A 216 13.57 5.82 4.86
C ASP A 216 13.39 4.32 5.10
N ILE A 217 12.16 3.82 4.98
CA ILE A 217 11.81 2.41 5.17
C ILE A 217 12.37 1.58 4.01
N LYS A 218 13.00 0.47 4.34
CA LYS A 218 13.65 -0.44 3.38
C LYS A 218 13.06 -1.85 3.48
N VAL A 219 13.20 -2.61 2.41
CA VAL A 219 12.88 -4.04 2.42
C VAL A 219 13.69 -4.76 3.51
N GLY A 220 13.00 -5.57 4.31
CA GLY A 220 13.57 -6.25 5.47
C GLY A 220 13.39 -5.51 6.80
N ASP A 221 13.03 -4.23 6.80
CA ASP A 221 12.65 -3.50 8.01
C ASP A 221 11.44 -4.16 8.69
N LYS A 222 11.33 -4.02 9.99
CA LYS A 222 10.22 -4.56 10.78
C LYS A 222 9.36 -3.44 11.35
N LEU A 223 8.18 -3.26 10.80
CA LEU A 223 7.19 -2.33 11.33
C LEU A 223 6.43 -2.96 12.50
N MET A 224 5.90 -2.14 13.38
CA MET A 224 5.01 -2.60 14.45
C MET A 224 3.61 -2.82 13.90
N GLY A 225 3.07 -4.01 14.11
CA GLY A 225 1.69 -4.34 13.77
C GLY A 225 0.69 -3.90 14.85
N PRO A 226 -0.60 -3.76 14.53
CA PRO A 226 -1.63 -3.34 15.49
C PRO A 226 -1.89 -4.37 16.60
N ASP A 227 -1.39 -5.57 16.43
CA ASP A 227 -1.44 -6.69 17.38
C ASP A 227 -0.17 -6.84 18.22
N GLY A 228 0.77 -5.87 18.12
CA GLY A 228 2.07 -5.92 18.80
C GLY A 228 3.12 -6.82 18.12
N ASN A 229 2.78 -7.47 16.99
CA ASN A 229 3.71 -8.35 16.30
C ASN A 229 4.44 -7.62 15.16
N PRO A 230 5.72 -7.92 14.92
CA PRO A 230 6.47 -7.31 13.82
C PRO A 230 5.89 -7.67 12.45
N ARG A 231 5.89 -6.71 11.53
CA ARG A 231 5.56 -6.87 10.11
C ARG A 231 6.79 -6.56 9.27
N THR A 232 7.31 -7.58 8.59
CA THR A 232 8.48 -7.39 7.72
C THR A 232 8.07 -6.70 6.43
N VAL A 233 8.78 -5.63 6.07
CA VAL A 233 8.61 -4.93 4.80
C VAL A 233 9.12 -5.81 3.67
N LEU A 234 8.23 -6.23 2.79
CA LEU A 234 8.54 -7.12 1.66
C LEU A 234 8.92 -6.35 0.39
N ALA A 235 8.34 -5.15 0.21
CA ALA A 235 8.62 -4.28 -0.93
C ALA A 235 8.35 -2.82 -0.54
N THR A 236 9.02 -1.91 -1.22
CA THR A 236 8.76 -0.46 -1.13
C THR A 236 8.43 0.05 -2.52
N ILE A 237 7.53 1.03 -2.61
CA ILE A 237 7.13 1.66 -3.86
C ILE A 237 7.08 3.18 -3.66
N ASN A 238 7.51 3.92 -4.66
CA ASN A 238 7.41 5.37 -4.73
C ASN A 238 6.55 5.77 -5.93
N GLY A 239 5.81 6.86 -5.81
CA GLY A 239 4.97 7.39 -6.89
C GLY A 239 4.54 8.83 -6.60
N GLU A 240 3.82 9.41 -7.54
CA GLU A 240 3.22 10.73 -7.43
C GLU A 240 1.70 10.59 -7.55
N ASP A 241 0.96 11.23 -6.64
CA ASP A 241 -0.50 11.24 -6.62
C ASP A 241 -0.99 12.47 -5.84
N ASP A 242 -2.29 12.74 -5.89
CA ASP A 242 -2.92 13.72 -5.01
C ASP A 242 -2.82 13.25 -3.55
N LEU A 243 -2.37 14.13 -2.67
CA LEU A 243 -2.18 13.85 -1.25
C LEU A 243 -3.31 14.44 -0.41
N TYR A 244 -3.71 13.72 0.61
CA TYR A 244 -4.75 14.08 1.57
C TYR A 244 -4.20 13.98 2.99
N GLU A 245 -4.34 15.05 3.75
CA GLU A 245 -4.04 15.04 5.17
C GLU A 245 -5.25 14.53 5.95
N VAL A 246 -5.05 13.50 6.74
CA VAL A 246 -6.04 12.93 7.66
C VAL A 246 -5.74 13.47 9.04
N THR A 247 -6.58 14.38 9.51
CA THR A 247 -6.43 15.07 10.80
C THR A 247 -7.49 14.58 11.78
N PRO A 248 -7.17 13.68 12.71
CA PRO A 248 -8.11 13.24 13.74
C PRO A 248 -8.31 14.34 14.81
N LEU A 249 -9.44 14.30 15.51
CA LEU A 249 -9.70 15.20 16.65
C LEU A 249 -8.67 14.99 17.78
N ASN A 250 -8.22 13.77 17.98
CA ASN A 250 -7.23 13.41 18.99
C ASN A 250 -6.21 12.46 18.37
N GLY A 251 -4.98 12.91 18.23
CA GLY A 251 -3.85 12.17 17.66
C GLY A 251 -3.15 12.95 16.57
N GLU A 252 -2.10 12.38 16.05
CA GLU A 252 -1.27 13.00 15.02
C GLU A 252 -1.93 12.89 13.64
N SER A 253 -1.76 13.95 12.84
CA SER A 253 -2.13 13.92 11.43
C SER A 253 -1.17 13.04 10.65
N HIS A 254 -1.68 12.43 9.59
CA HIS A 254 -0.86 11.69 8.64
C HIS A 254 -1.33 11.95 7.22
N VAL A 255 -0.43 11.80 6.27
CA VAL A 255 -0.69 12.09 4.86
C VAL A 255 -0.76 10.79 4.07
N VAL A 256 -1.82 10.68 3.27
CA VAL A 256 -2.09 9.52 2.41
C VAL A 256 -2.38 9.95 0.98
N ASN A 257 -2.17 9.06 0.02
CA ASN A 257 -2.57 9.35 -1.36
C ASN A 257 -4.06 9.08 -1.62
N SER A 258 -4.54 9.47 -2.80
CA SER A 258 -5.95 9.36 -3.20
C SER A 258 -6.53 7.95 -3.14
N LYS A 259 -5.69 6.93 -3.18
CA LYS A 259 -6.08 5.50 -3.20
C LYS A 259 -5.89 4.80 -1.88
N HIS A 260 -5.30 5.47 -0.90
CA HIS A 260 -5.07 4.86 0.40
C HIS A 260 -6.36 4.67 1.16
N ASP A 261 -6.57 3.46 1.67
CA ASP A 261 -7.73 3.13 2.48
C ASP A 261 -7.54 3.63 3.92
N ILE A 262 -8.46 4.46 4.37
CA ILE A 262 -8.54 4.90 5.75
C ILE A 262 -9.44 3.90 6.49
N TYR A 263 -8.86 3.23 7.48
CA TYR A 263 -9.57 2.26 8.31
C TYR A 263 -10.22 2.97 9.49
N MET A 264 -11.55 2.93 9.57
CA MET A 264 -12.36 3.65 10.54
C MET A 264 -13.39 2.75 11.19
N ILE A 265 -13.93 3.19 12.33
CA ILE A 265 -15.10 2.61 12.98
C ILE A 265 -16.25 3.58 12.85
N TYR A 266 -17.39 3.10 12.36
CA TYR A 266 -18.64 3.83 12.43
C TYR A 266 -19.30 3.61 13.79
N ARG A 267 -19.66 4.67 14.50
CA ARG A 267 -20.35 4.66 15.78
C ARG A 267 -21.81 5.08 15.61
N LYS A 268 -22.76 4.26 16.00
CA LYS A 268 -24.15 4.69 16.16
C LYS A 268 -24.32 5.54 17.42
N SER A 269 -25.32 6.41 17.39
CA SER A 269 -25.63 7.46 18.39
C SER A 269 -25.81 7.01 19.84
N TYR A 270 -25.58 5.76 20.21
CA TYR A 270 -25.71 5.25 21.58
C TYR A 270 -24.58 4.29 21.99
N GLY A 271 -23.34 4.56 21.54
CA GLY A 271 -22.16 3.83 22.04
C GLY A 271 -21.95 2.42 21.48
N ASN A 272 -22.87 1.90 20.70
CA ASN A 272 -22.69 0.60 20.07
C ASN A 272 -21.69 0.72 18.89
N ILE A 273 -20.59 0.01 18.98
CA ILE A 273 -19.61 -0.09 17.90
C ILE A 273 -20.25 -0.88 16.77
N CYS A 274 -20.42 -0.25 15.63
CA CYS A 274 -20.76 -0.91 14.38
C CYS A 274 -19.51 -1.42 13.68
N LYS A 275 -19.68 -2.19 12.61
CA LYS A 275 -18.59 -2.82 11.86
C LYS A 275 -17.52 -1.80 11.43
N PRO A 276 -16.24 -2.19 11.46
CA PRO A 276 -15.20 -1.38 10.86
C PRO A 276 -15.49 -1.15 9.37
N ILE A 277 -15.21 0.03 8.89
CA ILE A 277 -15.37 0.42 7.50
C ILE A 277 -14.03 0.90 6.96
N THR A 278 -13.85 0.74 5.67
CA THR A 278 -12.67 1.21 4.95
C THR A 278 -13.13 2.04 3.77
N MET A 279 -12.57 3.23 3.60
CA MET A 279 -12.82 4.05 2.41
C MET A 279 -11.63 4.96 2.12
N THR A 280 -11.52 5.41 0.89
CA THR A 280 -10.47 6.36 0.49
C THR A 280 -10.79 7.78 0.97
N ALA A 281 -9.78 8.66 1.04
CA ALA A 281 -9.98 10.06 1.40
C ALA A 281 -10.98 10.78 0.45
N PRO A 282 -10.91 10.64 -0.89
CA PRO A 282 -11.91 11.19 -1.80
C PRO A 282 -13.33 10.71 -1.52
N ASP A 283 -13.51 9.41 -1.24
CA ASP A 283 -14.83 8.84 -0.97
C ASP A 283 -15.40 9.37 0.36
N TYR A 284 -14.54 9.47 1.37
CA TYR A 284 -14.92 10.08 2.65
C TYR A 284 -15.35 11.54 2.48
N ILE A 285 -14.61 12.34 1.71
CA ILE A 285 -14.95 13.73 1.43
C ILE A 285 -16.30 13.84 0.70
N ASN A 286 -16.57 12.97 -0.27
CA ASN A 286 -17.85 12.96 -0.98
C ASN A 286 -19.00 12.58 -0.05
N MET A 287 -18.80 11.56 0.77
CA MET A 287 -19.77 11.10 1.76
C MET A 287 -20.14 12.22 2.76
N ILE A 288 -19.17 12.95 3.29
CA ILE A 288 -19.45 14.03 4.25
C ILE A 288 -20.05 15.30 3.59
N LYS A 289 -19.81 15.51 2.28
CA LYS A 289 -20.51 16.56 1.52
C LYS A 289 -22.00 16.25 1.39
N GLU A 290 -22.36 15.00 1.14
CA GLU A 290 -23.76 14.57 1.06
C GLU A 290 -24.42 14.47 2.44
N HIS A 291 -23.66 14.04 3.45
CA HIS A 291 -24.13 13.78 4.80
C HIS A 291 -23.20 14.41 5.86
N PRO A 292 -23.22 15.74 6.08
CA PRO A 292 -22.27 16.44 6.95
C PRO A 292 -22.19 15.96 8.40
N ARG A 293 -23.31 15.44 8.93
CA ARG A 293 -23.37 14.91 10.31
C ARG A 293 -22.68 13.55 10.47
N TRP A 294 -22.36 12.86 9.37
CA TRP A 294 -21.75 11.55 9.45
C TRP A 294 -20.30 11.59 9.90
N LYS A 295 -19.60 12.72 9.71
CA LYS A 295 -18.24 12.91 10.22
C LYS A 295 -18.13 12.60 11.72
N ASP A 296 -19.17 12.96 12.51
CA ASP A 296 -19.15 12.82 13.97
C ASP A 296 -19.34 11.36 14.41
N ASN A 297 -19.77 10.50 13.50
CA ASN A 297 -19.98 9.07 13.73
C ASN A 297 -18.79 8.19 13.32
N HIS A 298 -17.73 8.77 12.75
CA HIS A 298 -16.56 8.03 12.33
C HIS A 298 -15.38 8.29 13.27
N ALA A 299 -14.63 7.26 13.58
CA ALA A 299 -13.44 7.37 14.41
C ALA A 299 -12.31 6.50 13.84
N LEU A 300 -11.09 7.01 13.85
CA LEU A 300 -9.90 6.21 13.63
C LEU A 300 -9.67 5.28 14.81
N ILE A 301 -9.07 4.13 14.54
CA ILE A 301 -8.77 3.14 15.57
C ILE A 301 -7.43 3.49 16.20
N LYS A 302 -7.39 3.47 17.53
CA LYS A 302 -6.15 3.49 18.30
C LYS A 302 -5.96 2.11 18.92
N THR A 303 -4.76 1.58 18.82
CA THR A 303 -4.38 0.33 19.47
C THR A 303 -3.33 0.61 20.54
N CYS A 304 -3.41 -0.11 21.64
CA CYS A 304 -2.33 -0.12 22.63
C CYS A 304 -1.31 -1.16 22.18
N ILE A 305 -0.05 -0.80 22.22
CA ILE A 305 1.07 -1.68 21.88
C ILE A 305 1.96 -1.80 23.08
N ASP A 306 2.18 -3.02 23.53
CA ASP A 306 3.16 -3.31 24.58
C ASP A 306 4.51 -3.61 23.91
N PHE A 307 5.51 -2.77 24.19
CA PHE A 307 6.87 -3.01 23.79
C PHE A 307 7.62 -3.82 24.84
N ASP A 308 8.61 -4.58 24.42
CA ASP A 308 9.51 -5.26 25.33
C ASP A 308 10.18 -4.25 26.29
N LYS A 309 10.23 -4.62 27.58
CA LYS A 309 10.88 -3.79 28.58
C LYS A 309 12.34 -3.59 28.24
N LYS A 310 12.72 -2.34 28.03
CA LYS A 310 14.14 -1.95 27.88
C LYS A 310 14.70 -1.61 29.24
N ASN A 311 15.92 -2.08 29.50
CA ASN A 311 16.63 -1.70 30.71
C ASN A 311 17.15 -0.28 30.55
N VAL A 312 16.52 0.68 31.20
CA VAL A 312 16.89 2.10 31.16
C VAL A 312 17.57 2.48 32.47
N LYS A 313 18.62 3.28 32.38
CA LYS A 313 19.38 3.68 33.54
C LYS A 313 18.67 4.77 34.37
N ILE A 314 17.97 5.68 33.68
CA ILE A 314 17.12 6.68 34.31
C ILE A 314 15.79 6.03 34.66
N GLU A 315 15.32 6.18 35.87
CA GLU A 315 14.01 5.72 36.28
C GLU A 315 12.91 6.38 35.42
N PRO A 316 11.96 5.61 34.87
CA PRO A 316 10.93 6.15 33.96
C PRO A 316 10.11 7.31 34.53
N TYR A 317 9.85 7.32 35.82
CA TYR A 317 9.15 8.42 36.48
C TYR A 317 9.97 9.71 36.47
N VAL A 318 11.25 9.65 36.84
CA VAL A 318 12.15 10.81 36.78
C VAL A 318 12.37 11.30 35.38
N PHE A 319 12.44 10.39 34.40
CA PHE A 319 12.51 10.76 33.00
C PHE A 319 11.21 11.47 32.53
N GLY A 320 10.03 10.98 32.96
CA GLY A 320 8.76 11.63 32.70
C GLY A 320 8.67 13.04 33.31
N LEU A 321 9.15 13.21 34.55
CA LEU A 321 9.26 14.53 35.16
C LEU A 321 10.19 15.46 34.36
N TRP A 322 11.33 14.92 33.85
CA TRP A 322 12.26 15.73 33.08
C TRP A 322 11.66 16.14 31.71
N ILE A 323 10.89 15.28 31.07
CA ILE A 323 10.17 15.61 29.81
C ILE A 323 9.13 16.71 30.06
N GLY A 324 8.40 16.66 31.18
CA GLY A 324 7.36 17.63 31.53
C GLY A 324 7.89 18.97 32.01
N ASP A 325 8.81 18.94 32.96
CA ASP A 325 9.24 20.10 33.75
C ASP A 325 10.75 20.38 33.69
N GLY A 326 11.46 19.67 32.79
CA GLY A 326 12.89 19.80 32.61
C GLY A 326 13.31 20.90 31.64
N ASP A 327 14.49 21.46 31.86
CA ASP A 327 15.13 22.35 30.91
C ASP A 327 15.84 21.55 29.81
N LYS A 328 15.60 21.89 28.55
CA LYS A 328 16.05 21.18 27.35
C LYS A 328 17.55 20.82 27.32
N ASP A 329 18.40 21.68 27.87
CA ASP A 329 19.86 21.51 27.72
C ASP A 329 20.55 21.17 29.04
N THR A 330 19.80 20.85 30.10
CA THR A 330 20.33 20.65 31.44
C THR A 330 19.64 19.53 32.21
N CYS A 331 20.21 19.13 33.36
CA CYS A 331 19.59 18.21 34.33
C CYS A 331 18.71 18.94 35.35
N ARG A 332 18.04 20.01 34.92
CA ARG A 332 17.25 20.90 35.78
C ARG A 332 15.77 20.61 35.61
N PHE A 333 15.07 20.68 36.74
CA PHE A 333 13.61 20.57 36.82
C PHE A 333 13.07 21.84 37.46
N THR A 334 11.93 22.31 37.02
CA THR A 334 11.24 23.48 37.60
C THR A 334 9.82 23.08 37.95
N ASN A 335 9.54 22.96 39.25
CA ASN A 335 8.23 22.49 39.73
C ASN A 335 7.85 23.23 41.02
N GLU A 336 6.56 23.43 41.27
CA GLU A 336 6.06 24.02 42.50
C GLU A 336 5.62 22.97 43.54
N ASP A 337 5.45 21.74 43.12
CA ASP A 337 5.00 20.67 43.99
C ASP A 337 6.15 20.19 44.89
N SER A 338 5.97 20.35 46.20
CA SER A 338 6.97 19.95 47.20
C SER A 338 7.25 18.45 47.21
N GLU A 339 6.23 17.62 46.90
CA GLU A 339 6.39 16.16 46.85
C GLU A 339 7.34 15.74 45.71
N VAL A 340 7.23 16.39 44.55
CA VAL A 340 8.13 16.20 43.41
C VAL A 340 9.57 16.62 43.76
N ILE A 341 9.71 17.76 44.39
CA ILE A 341 11.02 18.26 44.81
C ILE A 341 11.68 17.32 45.83
N ASP A 342 10.94 16.83 46.80
CA ASP A 342 11.45 15.91 47.82
C ASP A 342 11.78 14.55 47.23
N TYR A 343 10.98 14.07 46.28
CA TYR A 343 11.26 12.87 45.49
C TYR A 343 12.59 12.98 44.71
N LEU A 344 12.81 14.08 44.01
CA LEU A 344 14.04 14.31 43.25
C LEU A 344 15.29 14.43 44.17
N LYS A 345 15.15 14.98 45.40
CA LYS A 345 16.21 14.97 46.42
C LYS A 345 16.56 13.52 46.87
N GLU A 346 15.55 12.71 47.11
CA GLU A 346 15.74 11.33 47.50
C GLU A 346 16.35 10.51 46.37
N TYR A 347 15.84 10.70 45.18
CA TYR A 347 16.35 10.07 43.95
C TYR A 347 17.84 10.40 43.74
N SER A 348 18.24 11.66 43.89
CA SER A 348 19.64 12.03 43.70
C SER A 348 20.56 11.31 44.69
N LYS A 349 20.21 11.27 45.97
CA LYS A 349 20.96 10.58 47.01
C LYS A 349 21.10 9.06 46.74
N ASN A 350 20.00 8.43 46.33
CA ASN A 350 19.98 7.00 46.08
C ASN A 350 20.74 6.60 44.80
N ASN A 351 21.04 7.55 43.93
CA ASN A 351 21.67 7.31 42.63
C ASN A 351 23.04 7.98 42.45
N ASN A 352 23.74 8.24 43.56
CA ASN A 352 25.07 8.88 43.54
C ASN A 352 25.11 10.20 42.75
N LEU A 353 24.09 11.03 42.96
CA LEU A 353 24.00 12.38 42.45
C LEU A 353 23.85 13.32 43.65
N ASP A 354 24.31 14.56 43.47
CA ASP A 354 23.98 15.68 44.32
C ASP A 354 22.88 16.54 43.65
N TYR A 355 22.40 17.51 44.40
CA TYR A 355 21.41 18.46 43.85
C TYR A 355 21.67 19.88 44.36
N SER A 356 21.30 20.85 43.56
CA SER A 356 21.22 22.26 43.98
C SER A 356 19.78 22.76 43.79
N ILE A 357 19.33 23.59 44.73
CA ILE A 357 17.98 24.20 44.66
C ILE A 357 18.13 25.72 44.56
N ALA A 358 17.37 26.30 43.66
CA ALA A 358 17.25 27.75 43.51
C ALA A 358 15.80 28.17 43.51
N ASP A 359 15.47 29.26 44.11
CA ASP A 359 14.15 29.91 44.04
C ASP A 359 13.97 30.54 42.67
N THR A 360 12.72 30.58 42.19
CA THR A 360 12.33 31.29 40.97
C THR A 360 11.55 32.55 41.31
N ASN A 361 11.21 33.34 40.30
CA ASN A 361 10.32 34.50 40.47
C ASN A 361 8.84 34.12 40.71
N SER A 362 8.56 32.82 40.82
CA SER A 362 7.25 32.26 41.10
C SER A 362 7.32 31.32 42.33
N ASN A 363 6.22 30.65 42.67
CA ASN A 363 6.21 29.66 43.75
C ASN A 363 7.00 28.38 43.39
N ALA A 364 7.34 28.19 42.11
CA ALA A 364 8.11 27.03 41.68
C ALA A 364 9.57 27.11 42.09
N LYS A 365 10.16 25.98 42.43
CA LYS A 365 11.58 25.83 42.73
C LYS A 365 12.29 25.13 41.55
N ARG A 366 13.55 25.49 41.34
CA ARG A 366 14.47 24.82 40.46
C ARG A 366 15.32 23.83 41.21
N ILE A 367 15.25 22.57 40.86
CA ILE A 367 16.17 21.56 41.33
C ILE A 367 17.07 21.08 40.18
N THR A 368 18.36 21.10 40.36
CA THR A 368 19.33 20.64 39.35
C THR A 368 20.07 19.45 39.92
N LEU A 369 20.04 18.31 39.21
CA LEU A 369 20.85 17.14 39.57
C LEU A 369 22.29 17.36 39.09
N VAL A 370 23.20 17.34 40.02
CA VAL A 370 24.62 17.58 39.76
C VAL A 370 25.43 16.32 40.10
N LYS A 371 26.65 16.24 39.61
CA LYS A 371 27.56 15.17 39.99
C LYS A 371 27.97 15.30 41.48
N CYS A 372 28.21 14.18 42.15
CA CYS A 372 28.89 14.18 43.46
C CYS A 372 30.34 14.66 43.34
N GLU A 373 30.89 15.17 44.40
CA GLU A 373 32.27 15.71 44.42
C GLU A 373 33.31 14.69 43.94
N ASP A 374 33.14 13.43 44.25
CA ASP A 374 34.04 12.33 43.89
C ASP A 374 33.79 11.75 42.46
N ALA A 375 32.75 12.20 41.75
CA ALA A 375 32.41 11.69 40.44
C ALA A 375 33.12 12.48 39.32
N SER A 376 33.64 11.76 38.31
CA SER A 376 34.24 12.41 37.14
C SER A 376 33.20 13.18 36.32
N ASP A 377 32.00 12.60 36.15
CA ASP A 377 30.94 13.12 35.31
C ASP A 377 29.55 12.98 35.92
N ASN A 378 28.61 13.79 35.43
CA ASN A 378 27.20 13.64 35.75
C ASN A 378 26.59 12.54 34.85
N TRP A 379 26.45 11.34 35.42
CA TRP A 379 25.93 10.19 34.69
C TRP A 379 24.48 10.41 34.19
N PHE A 380 23.66 11.17 34.91
CA PHE A 380 22.30 11.47 34.52
C PHE A 380 22.28 12.32 33.24
N ARG A 381 23.13 13.34 33.16
CA ARG A 381 23.30 14.16 31.96
C ARG A 381 23.82 13.33 30.79
N GLN A 382 24.80 12.46 31.04
CA GLN A 382 25.33 11.61 29.97
C GLN A 382 24.28 10.64 29.43
N GLU A 383 23.41 10.13 30.30
CA GLU A 383 22.33 9.25 29.85
C GLU A 383 21.29 9.98 29.05
N LEU A 384 20.86 11.20 29.43
CA LEU A 384 19.98 12.05 28.63
C LEU A 384 20.59 12.36 27.26
N PHE A 385 21.90 12.60 27.20
CA PHE A 385 22.61 12.78 25.91
C PHE A 385 22.64 11.50 25.10
N ASN A 386 22.90 10.34 25.67
CA ASN A 386 22.89 9.04 24.99
C ASN A 386 21.49 8.68 24.45
N MET A 387 20.45 9.14 25.14
CA MET A 387 19.05 9.00 24.68
C MET A 387 18.67 9.99 23.58
N GLY A 388 19.55 10.94 23.24
CA GLY A 388 19.31 11.95 22.18
C GLY A 388 18.28 13.00 22.55
N VAL A 389 18.09 13.28 23.86
CA VAL A 389 17.10 14.25 24.37
C VAL A 389 17.75 15.53 24.93
N LEU A 390 19.06 15.53 25.08
CA LEU A 390 19.90 16.70 25.38
C LEU A 390 20.70 17.12 24.17
#